data_852a5f58cb544610609007410816c1c5
#
_entry.id   852a5f58cb544610609007410816c1c5
#
_cell.length_a   1.000
_cell.length_b   1.000
_cell.length_c   1.000
_cell.angle_alpha   90.00
_cell.angle_beta   90.00
_cell.angle_gamma   90.00
#
_symmetry.space_group_name_H-M   'P 1'
#
loop_
_entity.id
_entity.type
_entity.pdbx_description
1 polymer ?
#
loop_
_entity_poly.entity_id
_entity_poly.type
_entity_poly.pdbx_seq_one_letter_code
_entity_poly.pdbx_strand_id
1 'polypeptide(L)'
;DPDVLDTWFSSGLWPFATMGWPDQTPELKQWYPTSVLVTGYDIIFFWVARMIFMALEFEDEIPFKHVFIHGLVRDSQGRKMSKSLGNGINPLDVIDQFGADALRFTLVTGNTPGNDMRFYMERVEANRNFANKIWNASKFVLMNLTNYDESFVPTADDLTLADQWIIQKYNETVQSVTSNLDKFELGEAASSVYDFIWNTYCDWYIELAKPRLYSESNERDRRTVQYLLVTILRQMLELLHPFMPFVTEHIWQHLPHEGDSIVVTKWPEALNFDNLDGAARQMEVMMDAIKGIRNMRAEMNVPLGKKAEVIVAPTDAALAQTVADHSDYFVTLAWAEKVTILDANDAKPENATVTVVNGMEVYLLLKDLIDGEKEKERIAKEKIQMEKEISRLEGKLSNQGF
;
A
#
# COMPACT_ATOMS: atom_id res chain seq x y z
N ASP A 1 56.36 20.81 5.96
CA ASP A 1 56.22 19.85 4.88
C ASP A 1 55.52 20.54 3.71
N PRO A 2 56.02 20.50 2.46
CA PRO A 2 55.37 21.11 1.31
C PRO A 2 54.17 20.28 0.77
N ASP A 3 54.03 19.02 1.20
CA ASP A 3 53.00 18.12 0.77
C ASP A 3 51.70 18.31 1.59
N VAL A 4 50.58 17.94 1.02
CA VAL A 4 49.26 17.95 1.66
C VAL A 4 48.73 16.52 1.74
N LEU A 5 47.89 16.27 2.74
CA LEU A 5 47.21 14.99 2.88
C LEU A 5 46.14 14.83 1.79
N ASP A 6 45.93 13.57 1.37
CA ASP A 6 44.82 13.22 0.45
C ASP A 6 43.46 13.61 1.05
N THR A 7 42.54 14.02 0.19
CA THR A 7 41.13 14.32 0.56
C THR A 7 40.51 13.16 1.33
N TRP A 8 40.81 11.93 0.98
CA TRP A 8 40.29 10.76 1.68
C TRP A 8 40.76 10.63 3.13
N PHE A 9 41.87 11.29 3.53
CA PHE A 9 42.30 11.32 4.91
C PHE A 9 41.27 12.02 5.79
N SER A 10 40.91 13.24 5.44
CA SER A 10 39.88 13.99 6.18
C SER A 10 38.49 13.34 6.09
N SER A 11 38.16 12.73 4.93
CA SER A 11 36.92 11.98 4.77
C SER A 11 36.85 10.75 5.69
N GLY A 12 38.00 10.12 5.99
CA GLY A 12 38.09 9.02 6.94
C GLY A 12 37.87 9.42 8.40
N LEU A 13 38.09 10.69 8.72
CA LEU A 13 37.86 11.22 10.07
C LEU A 13 36.40 11.63 10.33
N TRP A 14 35.51 11.58 9.30
CA TRP A 14 34.14 12.04 9.37
C TRP A 14 33.35 11.60 10.62
N PRO A 15 33.38 10.32 11.06
CA PRO A 15 32.54 9.84 12.15
C PRO A 15 32.77 10.53 13.49
N PHE A 16 33.93 11.11 13.71
CA PHE A 16 34.30 11.73 14.98
C PHE A 16 34.74 13.18 14.83
N ALA A 17 35.44 13.57 13.74
CA ALA A 17 35.89 14.93 13.52
C ALA A 17 34.74 15.95 13.42
N THR A 18 33.60 15.55 12.82
CA THR A 18 32.41 16.40 12.74
C THR A 18 31.73 16.67 14.09
N MET A 19 32.05 15.86 15.10
CA MET A 19 31.55 16.01 16.48
C MET A 19 32.54 16.72 17.40
N GLY A 20 33.57 17.34 16.81
CA GLY A 20 34.52 18.21 17.54
C GLY A 20 35.81 17.53 17.95
N TRP A 21 36.07 16.27 17.58
CA TRP A 21 37.35 15.62 17.82
C TRP A 21 38.51 16.51 17.32
N PRO A 22 39.65 16.65 18.02
CA PRO A 22 40.11 15.81 19.13
C PRO A 22 39.59 16.22 20.54
N ASP A 23 38.75 17.24 20.63
CA ASP A 23 38.17 17.64 21.91
C ASP A 23 37.09 16.65 22.35
N GLN A 24 37.01 16.38 23.66
CA GLN A 24 36.01 15.49 24.24
C GLN A 24 34.67 16.26 24.45
N THR A 25 34.01 16.60 23.34
CA THR A 25 32.77 17.36 23.32
C THR A 25 31.58 16.56 23.86
N PRO A 26 30.49 17.22 24.28
CA PRO A 26 29.23 16.55 24.62
C PRO A 26 28.64 15.75 23.41
N GLU A 27 28.76 16.28 22.20
CA GLU A 27 28.27 15.68 20.95
C GLU A 27 29.03 14.38 20.65
N LEU A 28 30.36 14.38 20.80
CA LEU A 28 31.17 13.17 20.59
C LEU A 28 30.80 12.08 21.61
N LYS A 29 30.63 12.43 22.89
CA LYS A 29 30.20 11.50 23.95
C LYS A 29 28.79 10.94 23.72
N GLN A 30 27.88 11.75 23.14
CA GLN A 30 26.49 11.39 22.94
C GLN A 30 26.28 10.52 21.68
N TRP A 31 26.98 10.87 20.60
CA TRP A 31 26.66 10.36 19.27
C TRP A 31 27.68 9.39 18.68
N TYR A 32 28.85 9.26 19.28
CA TYR A 32 29.88 8.30 18.88
C TYR A 32 29.93 7.09 19.82
N PRO A 33 29.94 5.84 19.32
CA PRO A 33 29.79 5.40 17.92
C PRO A 33 28.40 5.66 17.37
N THR A 34 28.31 5.95 16.06
CA THR A 34 27.01 6.17 15.40
C THR A 34 26.24 4.85 15.19
N SER A 35 24.93 4.93 15.05
CA SER A 35 24.09 3.74 14.93
C SER A 35 24.20 3.10 13.55
N VAL A 36 24.06 3.90 12.49
CA VAL A 36 24.01 3.41 11.10
C VAL A 36 24.76 4.35 10.17
N LEU A 37 25.65 3.80 9.35
CA LEU A 37 26.21 4.48 8.18
C LEU A 37 25.44 4.03 6.93
N VAL A 38 24.99 4.98 6.13
CA VAL A 38 24.33 4.71 4.84
C VAL A 38 25.29 5.08 3.69
N THR A 39 25.53 4.15 2.78
CA THR A 39 26.50 4.33 1.68
C THR A 39 26.12 3.55 0.44
N GLY A 40 26.59 4.02 -0.73
CA GLY A 40 26.63 3.22 -1.93
C GLY A 40 27.73 2.15 -1.88
N TYR A 41 27.54 1.05 -2.59
CA TYR A 41 28.54 -0.02 -2.66
C TYR A 41 29.86 0.43 -3.30
N ASP A 42 29.85 1.45 -4.13
CA ASP A 42 31.00 1.91 -4.92
C ASP A 42 32.08 2.66 -4.10
N ILE A 43 31.74 3.08 -2.87
CA ILE A 43 32.70 3.76 -1.97
C ILE A 43 32.95 3.02 -0.66
N ILE A 44 32.63 1.74 -0.59
CA ILE A 44 32.93 0.91 0.59
C ILE A 44 34.43 0.90 0.87
N PHE A 45 35.25 0.66 -0.15
CA PHE A 45 36.70 0.56 0.02
C PHE A 45 37.36 1.91 0.31
N PHE A 46 37.00 2.95 -0.45
CA PHE A 46 37.62 4.26 -0.32
C PHE A 46 37.15 5.07 0.88
N TRP A 47 35.91 4.92 1.30
CA TRP A 47 35.36 5.70 2.39
C TRP A 47 35.08 4.89 3.65
N VAL A 48 34.28 3.85 3.57
CA VAL A 48 33.87 3.06 4.74
C VAL A 48 35.06 2.40 5.43
N ALA A 49 35.90 1.70 4.67
CA ALA A 49 37.09 1.06 5.23
C ALA A 49 38.04 2.08 5.89
N ARG A 50 38.21 3.27 5.29
CA ARG A 50 39.04 4.34 5.85
C ARG A 50 38.47 4.88 7.14
N MET A 51 37.16 5.09 7.25
CA MET A 51 36.53 5.48 8.50
C MET A 51 36.75 4.44 9.61
N ILE A 52 36.67 3.15 9.27
CA ILE A 52 36.87 2.08 10.26
C ILE A 52 38.29 2.08 10.80
N PHE A 53 39.31 2.05 9.93
CA PHE A 53 40.69 1.95 10.44
C PHE A 53 41.17 3.26 11.10
N MET A 54 40.71 4.42 10.64
CA MET A 54 41.04 5.69 11.30
C MET A 54 40.35 5.82 12.67
N ALA A 55 39.13 5.35 12.79
CA ALA A 55 38.44 5.32 14.07
C ALA A 55 39.13 4.39 15.08
N LEU A 56 39.56 3.21 14.62
CA LEU A 56 40.34 2.29 15.45
C LEU A 56 41.71 2.85 15.86
N GLU A 57 42.34 3.66 15.01
CA GLU A 57 43.65 4.27 15.31
C GLU A 57 43.51 5.46 16.29
N PHE A 58 42.45 6.29 16.15
CA PHE A 58 42.35 7.55 16.90
C PHE A 58 41.39 7.51 18.08
N GLU A 59 40.38 6.62 18.08
CA GLU A 59 39.36 6.51 19.12
C GLU A 59 39.29 5.11 19.76
N ASP A 60 40.15 4.15 19.34
CA ASP A 60 40.16 2.75 19.82
C ASP A 60 38.79 2.05 19.77
N GLU A 61 37.84 2.53 18.97
CA GLU A 61 36.49 2.02 18.89
C GLU A 61 35.96 2.05 17.46
N ILE A 62 35.07 1.10 17.11
CA ILE A 62 34.41 1.06 15.77
C ILE A 62 33.48 2.26 15.61
N PRO A 63 33.45 2.93 14.43
CA PRO A 63 32.74 4.19 14.26
C PRO A 63 31.23 4.06 14.12
N PHE A 64 30.70 2.88 13.77
CA PHE A 64 29.27 2.62 13.57
C PHE A 64 28.93 1.14 13.73
N LYS A 65 27.73 0.85 14.21
CA LYS A 65 27.26 -0.53 14.46
C LYS A 65 26.81 -1.24 13.20
N HIS A 66 26.17 -0.51 12.30
CA HIS A 66 25.61 -1.04 11.05
C HIS A 66 26.08 -0.22 9.85
N VAL A 67 26.28 -0.90 8.72
CA VAL A 67 26.53 -0.28 7.42
C VAL A 67 25.40 -0.69 6.48
N PHE A 68 24.53 0.26 6.15
CA PHE A 68 23.47 0.06 5.17
C PHE A 68 24.02 0.41 3.78
N ILE A 69 24.12 -0.62 2.91
CA ILE A 69 24.69 -0.49 1.59
C ILE A 69 23.57 -0.47 0.57
N HIS A 70 23.39 0.65 -0.12
CA HIS A 70 22.40 0.78 -1.20
C HIS A 70 23.05 0.68 -2.58
N GLY A 71 22.25 0.34 -3.59
CA GLY A 71 22.64 0.40 -4.99
C GLY A 71 22.63 1.84 -5.54
N LEU A 72 23.05 1.97 -6.81
CA LEU A 72 23.05 3.25 -7.50
C LEU A 72 21.76 3.46 -8.29
N VAL A 73 21.34 4.73 -8.36
CA VAL A 73 20.25 5.13 -9.25
C VAL A 73 20.81 5.27 -10.66
N ARG A 74 20.22 4.53 -11.61
CA ARG A 74 20.56 4.53 -13.03
C ARG A 74 19.46 5.17 -13.87
N ASP A 75 19.78 5.60 -15.06
CA ASP A 75 18.78 6.10 -16.01
C ASP A 75 17.81 4.96 -16.45
N SER A 76 16.78 5.30 -17.20
CA SER A 76 15.78 4.34 -17.69
C SER A 76 16.34 3.22 -18.56
N GLN A 77 17.52 3.44 -19.16
CA GLN A 77 18.25 2.44 -19.96
C GLN A 77 19.23 1.60 -19.11
N GLY A 78 19.33 1.86 -17.80
CA GLY A 78 20.22 1.17 -16.88
C GLY A 78 21.67 1.66 -16.90
N ARG A 79 21.97 2.79 -17.52
CA ARG A 79 23.32 3.38 -17.56
C ARG A 79 23.57 4.19 -16.29
N LYS A 80 24.82 4.19 -15.82
CA LYS A 80 25.24 5.06 -14.71
C LYS A 80 25.06 6.52 -15.11
N MET A 81 24.41 7.32 -14.26
CA MET A 81 24.27 8.76 -14.48
C MET A 81 25.62 9.45 -14.33
N SER A 82 25.97 10.30 -15.28
CA SER A 82 27.19 11.11 -15.24
C SER A 82 27.02 12.45 -15.96
N LYS A 83 27.80 13.43 -15.55
CA LYS A 83 27.83 14.75 -16.20
C LYS A 83 28.24 14.65 -17.67
N SER A 84 29.18 13.76 -18.00
CA SER A 84 29.70 13.55 -19.36
C SER A 84 28.66 12.96 -20.32
N LEU A 85 27.74 12.13 -19.81
CA LEU A 85 26.66 11.55 -20.62
C LEU A 85 25.43 12.46 -20.70
N GLY A 86 25.34 13.50 -19.88
CA GLY A 86 24.18 14.38 -19.82
C GLY A 86 22.88 13.68 -19.43
N ASN A 87 22.95 12.49 -18.82
CA ASN A 87 21.79 11.69 -18.42
C ASN A 87 21.46 11.82 -16.93
N GLY A 88 22.06 12.79 -16.24
CA GLY A 88 21.73 13.09 -14.86
C GLY A 88 20.34 13.71 -14.72
N ILE A 89 19.59 13.25 -13.75
CA ILE A 89 18.26 13.80 -13.40
C ILE A 89 18.46 14.73 -12.21
N ASN A 90 18.03 16.00 -12.38
CA ASN A 90 18.06 16.94 -11.27
C ASN A 90 16.86 16.65 -10.35
N PRO A 91 17.07 16.28 -9.08
CA PRO A 91 15.98 16.00 -8.16
C PRO A 91 15.06 17.19 -7.90
N LEU A 92 15.56 18.43 -7.97
CA LEU A 92 14.75 19.62 -7.77
C LEU A 92 13.71 19.79 -8.87
N ASP A 93 14.07 19.51 -10.14
CA ASP A 93 13.11 19.57 -11.25
C ASP A 93 12.02 18.51 -11.12
N VAL A 94 12.35 17.34 -10.55
CA VAL A 94 11.37 16.28 -10.26
C VAL A 94 10.45 16.70 -9.10
N ILE A 95 11.01 17.33 -8.06
CA ILE A 95 10.25 17.83 -6.92
C ILE A 95 9.27 18.93 -7.36
N ASP A 96 9.70 19.83 -8.22
CA ASP A 96 8.84 20.91 -8.74
C ASP A 96 7.65 20.36 -9.55
N GLN A 97 7.82 19.23 -10.25
CA GLN A 97 6.77 18.62 -11.08
C GLN A 97 5.84 17.69 -10.28
N PHE A 98 6.39 16.89 -9.35
CA PHE A 98 5.67 15.78 -8.74
C PHE A 98 5.56 15.88 -7.21
N GLY A 99 6.32 16.77 -6.58
CA GLY A 99 6.44 16.87 -5.12
C GLY A 99 7.53 16.01 -4.52
N ALA A 100 8.05 16.45 -3.39
CA ALA A 100 9.15 15.78 -2.69
C ALA A 100 8.78 14.38 -2.20
N ASP A 101 7.57 14.19 -1.68
CA ASP A 101 7.09 12.92 -1.18
C ASP A 101 7.04 11.84 -2.27
N ALA A 102 6.61 12.20 -3.48
CA ALA A 102 6.56 11.28 -4.61
C ALA A 102 7.96 10.79 -5.01
N LEU A 103 8.94 11.69 -5.06
CA LEU A 103 10.32 11.34 -5.34
C LEU A 103 10.93 10.45 -4.23
N ARG A 104 10.77 10.85 -2.96
CA ARG A 104 11.26 10.10 -1.81
C ARG A 104 10.72 8.68 -1.79
N PHE A 105 9.41 8.53 -1.95
CA PHE A 105 8.74 7.24 -1.95
C PHE A 105 9.18 6.36 -3.13
N THR A 106 9.38 6.97 -4.32
CA THR A 106 9.92 6.27 -5.50
C THR A 106 11.31 5.70 -5.24
N LEU A 107 12.18 6.47 -4.61
CA LEU A 107 13.56 6.04 -4.32
C LEU A 107 13.60 4.91 -3.30
N VAL A 108 12.71 4.92 -2.30
CA VAL A 108 12.66 3.88 -1.27
C VAL A 108 12.04 2.59 -1.80
N THR A 109 10.86 2.66 -2.42
CA THR A 109 10.13 1.46 -2.92
C THR A 109 10.81 0.77 -4.10
N GLY A 110 11.65 1.47 -4.84
CA GLY A 110 12.39 0.89 -5.97
C GLY A 110 13.70 0.25 -5.60
N ASN A 111 14.10 0.29 -4.32
CA ASN A 111 15.44 -0.07 -3.89
C ASN A 111 15.44 -1.34 -3.03
N THR A 112 16.22 -2.33 -3.47
CA THR A 112 16.58 -3.50 -2.68
C THR A 112 18.04 -3.32 -2.24
N PRO A 113 18.43 -3.61 -0.99
CA PRO A 113 19.80 -3.44 -0.53
C PRO A 113 20.84 -4.02 -1.50
N GLY A 114 21.85 -3.23 -1.82
CA GLY A 114 22.95 -3.62 -2.72
C GLY A 114 22.62 -3.68 -4.22
N ASN A 115 21.39 -3.49 -4.64
CA ASN A 115 20.99 -3.54 -6.04
C ASN A 115 20.75 -2.16 -6.63
N ASP A 116 21.19 -1.97 -7.89
CA ASP A 116 20.93 -0.74 -8.64
C ASP A 116 19.47 -0.66 -9.05
N MET A 117 18.91 0.56 -9.01
CA MET A 117 17.55 0.81 -9.50
C MET A 117 17.55 1.65 -10.77
N ARG A 118 16.66 1.32 -11.71
CA ARG A 118 16.38 2.18 -12.85
C ARG A 118 15.34 3.21 -12.46
N PHE A 119 15.62 4.47 -12.76
CA PHE A 119 14.71 5.55 -12.49
C PHE A 119 13.78 5.81 -13.68
N TYR A 120 12.47 5.80 -13.40
CA TYR A 120 11.41 6.07 -14.37
C TYR A 120 10.51 7.17 -13.86
N MET A 121 10.26 8.19 -14.67
CA MET A 121 9.35 9.30 -14.31
C MET A 121 7.92 8.83 -14.07
N GLU A 122 7.47 7.81 -14.80
CA GLU A 122 6.14 7.19 -14.63
C GLU A 122 5.92 6.62 -13.22
N ARG A 123 7.00 6.13 -12.58
CA ARG A 123 6.93 5.68 -11.18
C ARG A 123 6.75 6.85 -10.22
N VAL A 124 7.41 7.98 -10.48
CA VAL A 124 7.24 9.19 -9.66
C VAL A 124 5.81 9.72 -9.81
N GLU A 125 5.28 9.73 -11.02
CA GLU A 125 3.90 10.11 -11.29
C GLU A 125 2.90 9.19 -10.57
N ALA A 126 3.11 7.88 -10.60
CA ALA A 126 2.29 6.92 -9.86
C ALA A 126 2.30 7.20 -8.34
N ASN A 127 3.47 7.52 -7.78
CA ASN A 127 3.60 7.86 -6.36
C ASN A 127 3.01 9.22 -6.00
N ARG A 128 3.01 10.20 -6.94
CA ARG A 128 2.21 11.42 -6.79
C ARG A 128 0.71 11.11 -6.73
N ASN A 129 0.25 10.20 -7.57
CA ASN A 129 -1.15 9.76 -7.55
C ASN A 129 -1.51 9.02 -6.25
N PHE A 130 -0.55 8.31 -5.65
CA PHE A 130 -0.71 7.74 -4.31
C PHE A 130 -0.87 8.84 -3.25
N ALA A 131 -0.03 9.86 -3.24
CA ALA A 131 -0.20 11.01 -2.34
C ALA A 131 -1.58 11.67 -2.51
N ASN A 132 -2.03 11.85 -3.76
CA ASN A 132 -3.36 12.37 -4.06
C ASN A 132 -4.49 11.46 -3.56
N LYS A 133 -4.31 10.14 -3.61
CA LYS A 133 -5.31 9.19 -3.07
C LYS A 133 -5.43 9.31 -1.56
N ILE A 134 -4.30 9.41 -0.85
CA ILE A 134 -4.29 9.65 0.60
C ILE A 134 -4.99 10.96 0.95
N TRP A 135 -4.65 12.03 0.23
CA TRP A 135 -5.28 13.33 0.39
C TRP A 135 -6.80 13.29 0.24
N ASN A 136 -7.29 12.64 -0.81
CA ASN A 136 -8.73 12.52 -1.06
C ASN A 136 -9.43 11.65 -0.02
N ALA A 137 -8.80 10.55 0.41
CA ALA A 137 -9.31 9.71 1.48
C ALA A 137 -9.40 10.48 2.81
N SER A 138 -8.37 11.24 3.14
CA SER A 138 -8.33 12.07 4.35
C SER A 138 -9.39 13.18 4.30
N LYS A 139 -9.57 13.83 3.15
CA LYS A 139 -10.64 14.81 2.95
C LYS A 139 -12.02 14.18 3.15
N PHE A 140 -12.24 12.96 2.61
CA PHE A 140 -13.48 12.23 2.83
C PHE A 140 -13.72 11.97 4.31
N VAL A 141 -12.73 11.48 5.06
CA VAL A 141 -12.84 11.24 6.49
C VAL A 141 -13.19 12.53 7.23
N LEU A 142 -12.41 13.59 7.02
CA LEU A 142 -12.64 14.90 7.68
C LEU A 142 -14.04 15.46 7.43
N MET A 143 -14.56 15.33 6.21
CA MET A 143 -15.92 15.78 5.87
C MET A 143 -17.01 14.98 6.59
N ASN A 144 -16.73 13.77 7.06
CA ASN A 144 -17.65 12.89 7.75
C ASN A 144 -17.47 12.89 9.28
N LEU A 145 -16.69 13.82 9.84
CA LEU A 145 -16.49 13.96 11.28
C LEU A 145 -17.49 14.93 11.95
N THR A 146 -18.59 15.25 11.29
CA THR A 146 -19.65 16.05 11.92
C THR A 146 -20.14 15.36 13.20
N ASN A 147 -20.07 16.08 14.33
CA ASN A 147 -20.42 15.56 15.67
C ASN A 147 -19.52 14.38 16.10
N TYR A 148 -18.27 14.36 15.66
CA TYR A 148 -17.29 13.38 16.13
C TYR A 148 -17.05 13.56 17.64
N ASP A 149 -17.11 12.46 18.38
CA ASP A 149 -16.89 12.44 19.82
C ASP A 149 -15.56 11.76 20.12
N GLU A 150 -14.55 12.56 20.43
CA GLU A 150 -13.18 12.09 20.74
C GLU A 150 -13.13 11.21 22.00
N SER A 151 -14.13 11.30 22.88
CA SER A 151 -14.20 10.48 24.09
C SER A 151 -14.82 9.10 23.84
N PHE A 152 -15.45 8.89 22.67
CA PHE A 152 -16.06 7.61 22.33
C PHE A 152 -15.03 6.59 21.88
N VAL A 153 -15.00 5.46 22.56
CA VAL A 153 -14.21 4.28 22.19
C VAL A 153 -15.15 3.11 22.02
N PRO A 154 -15.21 2.46 20.85
CA PRO A 154 -16.07 1.30 20.64
C PRO A 154 -15.60 0.10 21.46
N THR A 155 -16.53 -0.77 21.81
CA THR A 155 -16.25 -2.10 22.39
C THR A 155 -16.23 -3.15 21.27
N ALA A 156 -15.78 -4.38 21.58
CA ALA A 156 -15.80 -5.47 20.61
C ALA A 156 -17.20 -5.77 20.05
N ASP A 157 -18.24 -5.58 20.85
CA ASP A 157 -19.65 -5.80 20.46
C ASP A 157 -20.16 -4.74 19.46
N ASP A 158 -19.48 -3.61 19.31
CA ASP A 158 -19.83 -2.56 18.37
C ASP A 158 -19.25 -2.81 16.97
N LEU A 159 -18.34 -3.79 16.83
CA LEU A 159 -17.58 -4.02 15.61
C LEU A 159 -18.33 -4.94 14.64
N THR A 160 -18.52 -4.48 13.42
CA THR A 160 -18.94 -5.33 12.30
C THR A 160 -17.79 -6.21 11.79
N LEU A 161 -18.09 -7.17 10.92
CA LEU A 161 -17.07 -7.98 10.26
C LEU A 161 -16.01 -7.12 9.53
N ALA A 162 -16.44 -6.06 8.85
CA ALA A 162 -15.53 -5.14 8.17
C ALA A 162 -14.61 -4.38 9.15
N ASP A 163 -15.12 -4.03 10.33
CA ASP A 163 -14.35 -3.36 11.37
C ASP A 163 -13.29 -4.29 11.98
N GLN A 164 -13.69 -5.50 12.29
CA GLN A 164 -12.78 -6.54 12.79
C GLN A 164 -11.67 -6.84 11.77
N TRP A 165 -12.04 -6.97 10.50
CA TRP A 165 -11.10 -7.20 9.40
C TRP A 165 -10.09 -6.07 9.23
N ILE A 166 -10.56 -4.80 9.21
CA ILE A 166 -9.63 -3.67 9.02
C ILE A 166 -8.67 -3.51 10.20
N ILE A 167 -9.13 -3.75 11.43
CA ILE A 167 -8.29 -3.73 12.63
C ILE A 167 -7.22 -4.83 12.54
N GLN A 168 -7.60 -6.04 12.15
CA GLN A 168 -6.66 -7.14 12.00
C GLN A 168 -5.62 -6.83 10.91
N LYS A 169 -6.03 -6.33 9.74
CA LYS A 169 -5.12 -5.94 8.65
C LYS A 169 -4.21 -4.77 9.04
N TYR A 170 -4.71 -3.83 9.80
CA TYR A 170 -3.91 -2.76 10.37
C TYR A 170 -2.83 -3.31 11.32
N ASN A 171 -3.20 -4.19 12.25
CA ASN A 171 -2.27 -4.80 13.20
C ASN A 171 -1.18 -5.61 12.49
N GLU A 172 -1.54 -6.41 11.48
CA GLU A 172 -0.60 -7.12 10.60
C GLU A 172 0.37 -6.14 9.91
N THR A 173 -0.13 -5.01 9.45
CA THR A 173 0.67 -3.97 8.78
C THR A 173 1.66 -3.31 9.73
N VAL A 174 1.24 -2.92 10.94
CA VAL A 174 2.14 -2.36 11.97
C VAL A 174 3.28 -3.32 12.26
N GLN A 175 2.96 -4.60 12.47
CA GLN A 175 3.97 -5.63 12.74
C GLN A 175 4.93 -5.82 11.56
N SER A 176 4.41 -5.89 10.33
CA SER A 176 5.21 -6.04 9.10
C SER A 176 6.14 -4.86 8.91
N VAL A 177 5.62 -3.64 8.99
CA VAL A 177 6.40 -2.40 8.79
C VAL A 177 7.50 -2.30 9.84
N THR A 178 7.17 -2.49 11.11
CA THR A 178 8.16 -2.43 12.21
C THR A 178 9.27 -3.47 12.02
N SER A 179 8.89 -4.73 11.76
CA SER A 179 9.86 -5.80 11.54
C SER A 179 10.76 -5.56 10.32
N ASN A 180 10.24 -4.99 9.23
CA ASN A 180 11.03 -4.67 8.05
C ASN A 180 11.98 -3.48 8.30
N LEU A 181 11.53 -2.45 9.03
CA LEU A 181 12.41 -1.34 9.43
C LEU A 181 13.55 -1.80 10.33
N ASP A 182 13.29 -2.69 11.28
CA ASP A 182 14.31 -3.26 12.18
C ASP A 182 15.38 -4.05 11.41
N LYS A 183 15.02 -4.63 10.26
CA LYS A 183 15.91 -5.35 9.36
C LYS A 183 16.54 -4.48 8.27
N PHE A 184 16.25 -3.19 8.25
CA PHE A 184 16.64 -2.26 7.16
C PHE A 184 16.04 -2.62 5.80
N GLU A 185 14.95 -3.35 5.74
CA GLU A 185 14.20 -3.68 4.52
C GLU A 185 13.21 -2.53 4.19
N LEU A 186 13.75 -1.34 3.93
CA LEU A 186 12.97 -0.10 3.81
C LEU A 186 11.95 -0.16 2.66
N GLY A 187 12.30 -0.81 1.55
CA GLY A 187 11.42 -0.97 0.40
C GLY A 187 10.18 -1.84 0.74
N GLU A 188 10.37 -2.92 1.49
CA GLU A 188 9.29 -3.81 1.94
C GLU A 188 8.40 -3.11 2.97
N ALA A 189 9.00 -2.35 3.90
CA ALA A 189 8.24 -1.54 4.85
C ALA A 189 7.34 -0.52 4.13
N ALA A 190 7.89 0.22 3.17
CA ALA A 190 7.14 1.20 2.38
C ALA A 190 6.04 0.54 1.54
N SER A 191 6.30 -0.63 0.93
CA SER A 191 5.32 -1.39 0.15
C SER A 191 4.18 -1.90 1.03
N SER A 192 4.46 -2.38 2.24
CA SER A 192 3.44 -2.83 3.19
C SER A 192 2.48 -1.69 3.58
N VAL A 193 3.01 -0.49 3.82
CA VAL A 193 2.17 0.70 4.10
C VAL A 193 1.34 1.09 2.88
N TYR A 194 1.96 1.09 1.69
CA TYR A 194 1.27 1.38 0.43
C TYR A 194 0.08 0.45 0.21
N ASP A 195 0.31 -0.86 0.31
CA ASP A 195 -0.72 -1.87 0.07
C ASP A 195 -1.88 -1.75 1.06
N PHE A 196 -1.59 -1.50 2.33
CA PHE A 196 -2.62 -1.27 3.32
C PHE A 196 -3.45 -0.02 3.02
N ILE A 197 -2.79 1.11 2.72
CA ILE A 197 -3.49 2.37 2.44
C ILE A 197 -4.32 2.25 1.17
N TRP A 198 -3.70 1.79 0.07
CA TRP A 198 -4.36 1.77 -1.23
C TRP A 198 -5.39 0.67 -1.34
N ASN A 199 -4.95 -0.58 -1.15
CA ASN A 199 -5.74 -1.76 -1.47
C ASN A 199 -6.69 -2.20 -0.35
N THR A 200 -6.46 -1.76 0.90
CA THR A 200 -7.24 -2.19 2.06
C THR A 200 -8.12 -1.06 2.59
N TYR A 201 -7.50 0.01 3.06
CA TYR A 201 -8.23 1.11 3.67
C TYR A 201 -9.07 1.91 2.66
N CYS A 202 -8.45 2.36 1.54
CA CYS A 202 -9.14 3.20 0.56
C CYS A 202 -10.12 2.43 -0.32
N ASP A 203 -9.71 1.26 -0.85
CA ASP A 203 -10.51 0.55 -1.86
C ASP A 203 -11.65 -0.27 -1.25
N TRP A 204 -11.54 -0.63 0.03
CA TRP A 204 -12.53 -1.48 0.69
C TRP A 204 -13.14 -0.84 1.91
N TYR A 205 -12.34 -0.52 2.94
CA TYR A 205 -12.91 -0.10 4.21
C TYR A 205 -13.70 1.20 4.12
N ILE A 206 -13.18 2.22 3.44
CA ILE A 206 -13.92 3.47 3.21
C ILE A 206 -15.24 3.20 2.49
N GLU A 207 -15.28 2.34 1.48
CA GLU A 207 -16.50 2.05 0.73
C GLU A 207 -17.53 1.31 1.58
N LEU A 208 -17.10 0.37 2.44
CA LEU A 208 -17.95 -0.32 3.42
C LEU A 208 -18.45 0.59 4.54
N ALA A 209 -17.68 1.61 4.88
CA ALA A 209 -18.03 2.58 5.90
C ALA A 209 -19.11 3.58 5.45
N LYS A 210 -19.20 3.91 4.15
CA LYS A 210 -20.10 4.94 3.62
C LYS A 210 -21.56 4.76 4.02
N PRO A 211 -22.21 3.59 3.86
CA PRO A 211 -23.62 3.42 4.24
C PRO A 211 -23.87 3.70 5.72
N ARG A 212 -22.92 3.34 6.58
CA ARG A 212 -23.01 3.51 8.03
C ARG A 212 -22.81 4.97 8.45
N LEU A 213 -21.93 5.70 7.78
CA LEU A 213 -21.71 7.14 7.99
C LEU A 213 -22.94 7.97 7.63
N TYR A 214 -23.69 7.55 6.60
CA TYR A 214 -24.87 8.27 6.11
C TYR A 214 -26.18 7.80 6.76
N SER A 215 -26.14 6.75 7.59
CA SER A 215 -27.30 6.26 8.31
C SER A 215 -27.62 7.15 9.51
N GLU A 216 -28.86 7.64 9.57
CA GLU A 216 -29.38 8.40 10.73
C GLU A 216 -29.96 7.48 11.80
N SER A 217 -30.16 6.21 11.51
CA SER A 217 -30.90 5.29 12.38
C SER A 217 -30.08 4.68 13.51
N ASN A 218 -28.75 4.65 13.41
CA ASN A 218 -27.85 4.05 14.40
C ASN A 218 -26.64 4.95 14.69
N GLU A 219 -26.80 5.82 15.67
CA GLU A 219 -25.76 6.77 16.06
C GLU A 219 -24.50 6.07 16.61
N ARG A 220 -24.68 4.97 17.37
CA ARG A 220 -23.56 4.22 17.93
C ARG A 220 -22.71 3.59 16.84
N ASP A 221 -23.32 3.01 15.84
CA ASP A 221 -22.64 2.43 14.67
C ASP A 221 -21.88 3.50 13.87
N ARG A 222 -22.49 4.67 13.67
CA ARG A 222 -21.83 5.80 13.03
C ARG A 222 -20.60 6.28 13.81
N ARG A 223 -20.68 6.38 15.15
CA ARG A 223 -19.54 6.75 16.00
C ARG A 223 -18.43 5.71 15.95
N THR A 224 -18.77 4.42 15.91
CA THR A 224 -17.80 3.33 15.73
C THR A 224 -17.01 3.48 14.44
N VAL A 225 -17.69 3.71 13.32
CA VAL A 225 -17.05 3.94 12.03
C VAL A 225 -16.18 5.21 12.03
N GLN A 226 -16.68 6.31 12.59
CA GLN A 226 -15.90 7.56 12.69
C GLN A 226 -14.62 7.34 13.50
N TYR A 227 -14.72 6.67 14.64
CA TYR A 227 -13.55 6.33 15.48
C TYR A 227 -12.51 5.52 14.71
N LEU A 228 -12.92 4.45 14.04
CA LEU A 228 -12.00 3.58 13.30
C LEU A 228 -11.38 4.29 12.09
N LEU A 229 -12.17 5.05 11.34
CA LEU A 229 -11.66 5.83 10.21
C LEU A 229 -10.60 6.83 10.65
N VAL A 230 -10.83 7.58 11.75
CA VAL A 230 -9.86 8.57 12.25
C VAL A 230 -8.63 7.89 12.82
N THR A 231 -8.83 6.90 13.70
CA THR A 231 -7.73 6.23 14.40
C THR A 231 -6.78 5.54 13.41
N ILE A 232 -7.34 4.76 12.48
CA ILE A 232 -6.54 4.05 11.48
C ILE A 232 -5.90 5.03 10.51
N LEU A 233 -6.62 6.08 10.06
CA LEU A 233 -6.04 7.12 9.20
C LEU A 233 -4.84 7.78 9.87
N ARG A 234 -4.99 8.25 11.11
CA ARG A 234 -3.91 8.89 11.85
C ARG A 234 -2.69 7.99 11.97
N GLN A 235 -2.89 6.76 12.41
CA GLN A 235 -1.78 5.81 12.65
C GLN A 235 -1.13 5.32 11.34
N MET A 236 -1.86 5.16 10.23
CA MET A 236 -1.24 4.83 8.95
C MET A 236 -0.44 6.01 8.37
N LEU A 237 -0.81 7.26 8.67
CA LEU A 237 0.01 8.43 8.35
C LEU A 237 1.31 8.44 9.16
N GLU A 238 1.26 8.05 10.42
CA GLU A 238 2.43 7.90 11.29
C GLU A 238 3.38 6.81 10.77
N LEU A 239 2.86 5.67 10.30
CA LEU A 239 3.65 4.62 9.63
C LEU A 239 4.27 5.10 8.30
N LEU A 240 3.58 5.94 7.56
CA LEU A 240 4.03 6.45 6.27
C LEU A 240 5.00 7.63 6.39
N HIS A 241 4.97 8.36 7.52
CA HIS A 241 5.69 9.61 7.71
C HIS A 241 7.20 9.54 7.43
N PRO A 242 7.94 8.49 7.81
CA PRO A 242 9.36 8.36 7.49
C PRO A 242 9.65 8.42 5.97
N PHE A 243 8.71 8.02 5.16
CA PHE A 243 8.82 7.96 3.70
C PHE A 243 8.29 9.20 3.00
N MET A 244 7.12 9.70 3.44
CA MET A 244 6.38 10.82 2.84
C MET A 244 6.04 11.90 3.88
N PRO A 245 7.05 12.63 4.39
CA PRO A 245 6.87 13.48 5.57
C PRO A 245 5.96 14.69 5.35
N PHE A 246 5.89 15.24 4.14
CA PHE A 246 5.17 16.50 3.93
C PHE A 246 3.65 16.32 3.89
N VAL A 247 3.17 15.37 3.09
CA VAL A 247 1.73 15.11 2.98
C VAL A 247 1.16 14.54 4.27
N THR A 248 1.92 13.68 4.95
CA THR A 248 1.48 13.06 6.21
C THR A 248 1.38 14.06 7.33
N GLU A 249 2.39 14.93 7.53
CA GLU A 249 2.34 16.02 8.50
C GLU A 249 1.15 16.94 8.22
N HIS A 250 1.00 17.37 6.96
CA HIS A 250 -0.07 18.30 6.60
C HIS A 250 -1.47 17.72 6.90
N ILE A 251 -1.72 16.46 6.58
CA ILE A 251 -3.01 15.82 6.85
C ILE A 251 -3.20 15.62 8.36
N TRP A 252 -2.17 15.14 9.05
CA TRP A 252 -2.20 14.82 10.47
C TRP A 252 -2.56 16.05 11.32
N GLN A 253 -2.05 17.22 10.97
CA GLN A 253 -2.39 18.49 11.62
C GLN A 253 -3.88 18.88 11.53
N HIS A 254 -4.65 18.27 10.62
CA HIS A 254 -6.08 18.50 10.46
C HIS A 254 -6.96 17.41 11.08
N LEU A 255 -6.36 16.32 11.53
CA LEU A 255 -7.05 15.24 12.24
C LEU A 255 -7.08 15.50 13.76
N PRO A 256 -8.00 14.91 14.51
CA PRO A 256 -7.89 14.85 15.97
C PRO A 256 -6.59 14.17 16.39
N HIS A 257 -5.72 14.87 17.10
CA HIS A 257 -4.40 14.37 17.51
C HIS A 257 -3.92 15.04 18.79
N GLU A 258 -2.89 14.46 19.41
CA GLU A 258 -2.16 15.05 20.52
C GLU A 258 -0.72 15.38 20.09
N GLY A 259 -0.16 16.48 20.61
CA GLY A 259 1.22 16.93 20.31
C GLY A 259 1.30 17.93 19.16
N ASP A 260 2.51 18.46 18.94
CA ASP A 260 2.75 19.59 18.04
C ASP A 260 3.04 19.15 16.59
N SER A 261 3.56 17.95 16.40
CA SER A 261 3.96 17.43 15.10
C SER A 261 4.00 15.91 15.09
N ILE A 262 3.65 15.31 13.95
CA ILE A 262 3.73 13.85 13.71
C ILE A 262 5.16 13.32 13.92
N VAL A 263 6.18 14.14 13.67
CA VAL A 263 7.61 13.80 13.84
C VAL A 263 7.96 13.33 15.26
N VAL A 264 7.29 13.89 16.26
CA VAL A 264 7.58 13.61 17.69
C VAL A 264 6.54 12.70 18.34
N THR A 265 5.59 12.14 17.55
CA THR A 265 4.63 11.17 18.06
C THR A 265 5.28 9.82 18.36
N LYS A 266 4.62 9.01 19.14
CA LYS A 266 5.03 7.63 19.36
C LYS A 266 4.79 6.80 18.09
N TRP A 267 5.65 5.80 17.91
CA TRP A 267 5.43 4.82 16.84
C TRP A 267 4.10 4.09 17.06
N PRO A 268 3.32 3.86 15.98
CA PRO A 268 2.03 3.21 16.09
C PRO A 268 2.11 1.79 16.68
N GLU A 269 1.13 1.47 17.48
CA GLU A 269 0.97 0.15 18.09
C GLU A 269 -0.30 -0.54 17.57
N ALA A 270 -0.38 -1.85 17.77
CA ALA A 270 -1.56 -2.63 17.42
C ALA A 270 -2.80 -2.16 18.20
N LEU A 271 -3.93 -2.13 17.55
CA LEU A 271 -5.22 -1.87 18.20
C LEU A 271 -5.70 -3.13 18.92
N ASN A 272 -5.95 -3.02 20.21
CA ASN A 272 -6.35 -4.13 21.07
C ASN A 272 -7.87 -4.20 21.16
N PHE A 273 -8.46 -5.16 20.44
CA PHE A 273 -9.86 -5.54 20.54
C PHE A 273 -9.96 -7.06 20.69
N ASP A 274 -10.94 -7.52 21.46
CA ASP A 274 -11.23 -8.94 21.59
C ASP A 274 -12.00 -9.47 20.38
N ASN A 275 -11.97 -10.78 20.16
CA ASN A 275 -12.78 -11.49 19.16
C ASN A 275 -12.52 -11.12 17.70
N LEU A 276 -11.27 -10.82 17.32
CA LEU A 276 -10.91 -10.56 15.93
C LEU A 276 -10.64 -11.83 15.12
N ASP A 277 -10.61 -12.99 15.74
CA ASP A 277 -10.22 -14.26 15.12
C ASP A 277 -11.20 -14.68 14.01
N GLY A 278 -10.64 -14.98 12.84
CA GLY A 278 -11.39 -15.44 11.68
C GLY A 278 -12.00 -14.35 10.79
N ALA A 279 -12.10 -13.10 11.26
CA ALA A 279 -12.70 -12.01 10.51
C ALA A 279 -11.99 -11.74 9.18
N ALA A 280 -10.65 -11.80 9.16
CA ALA A 280 -9.89 -11.61 7.91
C ALA A 280 -10.27 -12.67 6.87
N ARG A 281 -10.36 -13.94 7.25
CA ARG A 281 -10.71 -15.03 6.35
C ARG A 281 -12.14 -14.91 5.81
N GLN A 282 -13.09 -14.59 6.68
CA GLN A 282 -14.48 -14.39 6.27
C GLN A 282 -14.59 -13.21 5.29
N MET A 283 -13.94 -12.11 5.60
CA MET A 283 -13.96 -10.92 4.74
C MET A 283 -13.25 -11.17 3.41
N GLU A 284 -12.14 -11.91 3.38
CA GLU A 284 -11.42 -12.26 2.14
C GLU A 284 -12.31 -13.06 1.18
N VAL A 285 -13.07 -14.03 1.69
CA VAL A 285 -14.01 -14.80 0.87
C VAL A 285 -15.12 -13.90 0.30
N MET A 286 -15.67 -12.99 1.12
CA MET A 286 -16.67 -12.00 0.66
C MET A 286 -16.09 -11.08 -0.41
N MET A 287 -14.87 -10.59 -0.20
CA MET A 287 -14.16 -9.72 -1.16
C MET A 287 -13.90 -10.43 -2.48
N ASP A 288 -13.51 -11.71 -2.45
CA ASP A 288 -13.27 -12.50 -3.67
C ASP A 288 -14.56 -12.71 -4.45
N ALA A 289 -15.67 -12.97 -3.77
CA ALA A 289 -16.98 -13.06 -4.40
C ALA A 289 -17.39 -11.72 -5.05
N ILE A 290 -17.21 -10.61 -4.35
CA ILE A 290 -17.51 -9.26 -4.85
C ILE A 290 -16.62 -8.93 -6.07
N LYS A 291 -15.31 -9.24 -6.02
CA LYS A 291 -14.41 -9.10 -7.16
C LYS A 291 -14.86 -9.94 -8.35
N GLY A 292 -15.25 -11.20 -8.09
CA GLY A 292 -15.80 -12.09 -9.11
C GLY A 292 -16.99 -11.49 -9.83
N ILE A 293 -17.95 -10.93 -9.08
CA ILE A 293 -19.12 -10.25 -9.65
C ILE A 293 -18.70 -9.02 -10.48
N ARG A 294 -17.79 -8.20 -9.95
CA ARG A 294 -17.28 -7.02 -10.67
C ARG A 294 -16.61 -7.40 -12.00
N ASN A 295 -15.83 -8.49 -12.01
CA ASN A 295 -15.18 -9.01 -13.21
C ASN A 295 -16.22 -9.50 -14.22
N MET A 296 -17.19 -10.32 -13.80
CA MET A 296 -18.28 -10.77 -14.66
C MET A 296 -19.05 -9.58 -15.28
N ARG A 297 -19.35 -8.55 -14.47
CA ARG A 297 -20.00 -7.32 -14.97
C ARG A 297 -19.14 -6.59 -16.02
N ALA A 298 -17.82 -6.50 -15.78
CA ALA A 298 -16.89 -5.84 -16.71
C ALA A 298 -16.76 -6.61 -18.02
N GLU A 299 -16.61 -7.92 -17.97
CA GLU A 299 -16.54 -8.81 -19.15
C GLU A 299 -17.82 -8.74 -20.01
N MET A 300 -18.96 -8.62 -19.34
CA MET A 300 -20.27 -8.50 -19.99
C MET A 300 -20.65 -7.06 -20.35
N ASN A 301 -19.76 -6.08 -20.12
CA ASN A 301 -20.00 -4.66 -20.35
C ASN A 301 -21.29 -4.13 -19.69
N VAL A 302 -21.64 -4.64 -18.49
CA VAL A 302 -22.81 -4.19 -17.74
C VAL A 302 -22.59 -2.78 -17.22
N PRO A 303 -23.48 -1.81 -17.53
CA PRO A 303 -23.35 -0.45 -17.01
C PRO A 303 -23.36 -0.42 -15.47
N LEU A 304 -22.53 0.43 -14.87
CA LEU A 304 -22.40 0.55 -13.40
C LEU A 304 -23.73 0.88 -12.70
N GLY A 305 -24.59 1.66 -13.34
CA GLY A 305 -25.90 2.02 -12.77
C GLY A 305 -26.96 0.90 -12.82
N LYS A 306 -26.73 -0.20 -13.53
CA LYS A 306 -27.66 -1.32 -13.55
C LYS A 306 -27.38 -2.26 -12.38
N LYS A 307 -28.36 -2.45 -11.52
CA LYS A 307 -28.32 -3.48 -10.48
C LYS A 307 -28.62 -4.85 -11.06
N ALA A 308 -28.09 -5.90 -10.44
CA ALA A 308 -28.24 -7.27 -10.89
C ALA A 308 -28.60 -8.20 -9.74
N GLU A 309 -29.42 -9.23 -10.02
CA GLU A 309 -29.61 -10.30 -9.04
C GLU A 309 -28.36 -11.19 -9.00
N VAL A 310 -27.88 -11.44 -7.78
CA VAL A 310 -26.74 -12.32 -7.49
C VAL A 310 -27.23 -13.55 -6.76
N ILE A 311 -26.78 -14.71 -7.19
CA ILE A 311 -27.06 -15.97 -6.52
C ILE A 311 -25.73 -16.55 -6.06
N VAL A 312 -25.64 -16.98 -4.80
CA VAL A 312 -24.45 -17.54 -4.19
C VAL A 312 -24.73 -18.97 -3.75
N ALA A 313 -23.90 -19.92 -4.13
CA ALA A 313 -23.97 -21.31 -3.71
C ALA A 313 -22.74 -21.65 -2.85
N PRO A 314 -22.78 -21.46 -1.53
CA PRO A 314 -21.71 -21.78 -0.61
C PRO A 314 -21.50 -23.28 -0.47
N THR A 315 -20.26 -23.71 -0.19
CA THR A 315 -19.94 -25.15 0.01
C THR A 315 -20.28 -25.68 1.39
N ASP A 316 -20.47 -24.79 2.35
CA ASP A 316 -20.80 -25.16 3.74
C ASP A 316 -21.76 -24.14 4.41
N ALA A 317 -22.36 -24.58 5.51
CA ALA A 317 -23.37 -23.80 6.23
C ALA A 317 -22.79 -22.56 6.94
N ALA A 318 -21.53 -22.59 7.37
CA ALA A 318 -20.90 -21.45 8.04
C ALA A 318 -20.69 -20.30 7.05
N LEU A 319 -20.27 -20.63 5.84
CA LEU A 319 -20.11 -19.67 4.78
C LEU A 319 -21.47 -19.13 4.30
N ALA A 320 -22.49 -19.99 4.21
CA ALA A 320 -23.86 -19.56 3.92
C ALA A 320 -24.36 -18.52 4.92
N GLN A 321 -24.10 -18.77 6.21
CA GLN A 321 -24.47 -17.83 7.28
C GLN A 321 -23.70 -16.51 7.15
N THR A 322 -22.38 -16.57 6.90
CA THR A 322 -21.56 -15.35 6.67
C THR A 322 -22.12 -14.50 5.52
N VAL A 323 -22.49 -15.13 4.39
CA VAL A 323 -23.10 -14.43 3.26
C VAL A 323 -24.46 -13.84 3.61
N ALA A 324 -25.29 -14.57 4.37
CA ALA A 324 -26.60 -14.11 4.81
C ALA A 324 -26.49 -12.87 5.71
N ASP A 325 -25.59 -12.91 6.69
CA ASP A 325 -25.40 -11.84 7.68
C ASP A 325 -24.80 -10.57 7.05
N HIS A 326 -24.06 -10.69 5.95
CA HIS A 326 -23.34 -9.59 5.30
C HIS A 326 -23.72 -9.40 3.82
N SER A 327 -24.94 -9.75 3.43
CA SER A 327 -25.42 -9.60 2.05
C SER A 327 -25.45 -8.15 1.56
N ASP A 328 -25.51 -7.19 2.47
CA ASP A 328 -25.41 -5.75 2.21
C ASP A 328 -24.08 -5.33 1.57
N TYR A 329 -22.97 -6.08 1.80
CA TYR A 329 -21.70 -5.83 1.14
C TYR A 329 -21.76 -6.06 -0.37
N PHE A 330 -22.53 -7.05 -0.82
CA PHE A 330 -22.77 -7.26 -2.25
C PHE A 330 -23.62 -6.15 -2.87
N VAL A 331 -24.62 -5.68 -2.13
CA VAL A 331 -25.47 -4.56 -2.56
C VAL A 331 -24.62 -3.30 -2.72
N THR A 332 -23.76 -3.02 -1.75
CA THR A 332 -22.93 -1.81 -1.72
C THR A 332 -21.81 -1.86 -2.74
N LEU A 333 -21.07 -2.99 -2.79
CA LEU A 333 -19.81 -3.06 -3.51
C LEU A 333 -19.88 -3.77 -4.86
N ALA A 334 -20.89 -4.61 -5.09
CA ALA A 334 -21.09 -5.33 -6.35
C ALA A 334 -22.30 -4.87 -7.15
N TRP A 335 -23.01 -3.84 -6.67
CA TRP A 335 -24.26 -3.35 -7.25
C TRP A 335 -25.31 -4.47 -7.40
N ALA A 336 -25.38 -5.35 -6.40
CA ALA A 336 -26.42 -6.35 -6.35
C ALA A 336 -27.76 -5.69 -6.02
N GLU A 337 -28.82 -6.10 -6.70
CA GLU A 337 -30.21 -5.73 -6.37
C GLU A 337 -30.70 -6.60 -5.22
N LYS A 338 -30.41 -7.89 -5.33
CA LYS A 338 -30.78 -8.94 -4.38
C LYS A 338 -29.69 -9.99 -4.36
N VAL A 339 -29.45 -10.56 -3.18
CA VAL A 339 -28.60 -11.72 -2.98
C VAL A 339 -29.46 -12.90 -2.57
N THR A 340 -29.38 -14.01 -3.28
CA THR A 340 -30.07 -15.25 -2.95
C THR A 340 -29.04 -16.35 -2.68
N ILE A 341 -29.19 -17.08 -1.59
CA ILE A 341 -28.30 -18.18 -1.22
C ILE A 341 -28.98 -19.48 -1.64
N LEU A 342 -28.30 -20.32 -2.40
CA LEU A 342 -28.76 -21.65 -2.79
C LEU A 342 -28.39 -22.68 -1.73
N ASP A 343 -29.31 -23.57 -1.46
CA ASP A 343 -29.03 -24.79 -0.70
C ASP A 343 -28.37 -25.84 -1.62
N ALA A 344 -27.69 -26.82 -1.00
CA ALA A 344 -26.93 -27.85 -1.74
C ALA A 344 -27.75 -28.67 -2.74
N ASN A 345 -29.08 -28.71 -2.59
CA ASN A 345 -30.00 -29.46 -3.44
C ASN A 345 -30.76 -28.57 -4.45
N ASP A 346 -30.54 -27.27 -4.41
CA ASP A 346 -31.24 -26.36 -5.33
C ASP A 346 -30.70 -26.46 -6.76
N ALA A 347 -31.61 -26.26 -7.72
CA ALA A 347 -31.22 -26.23 -9.13
C ALA A 347 -30.36 -24.98 -9.42
N LYS A 348 -29.25 -25.19 -10.13
CA LYS A 348 -28.41 -24.07 -10.58
C LYS A 348 -29.18 -23.18 -11.55
N PRO A 349 -29.01 -21.86 -11.46
CA PRO A 349 -29.76 -20.91 -12.28
C PRO A 349 -29.44 -21.06 -13.76
N GLU A 350 -30.47 -21.07 -14.60
CA GLU A 350 -30.35 -20.94 -16.05
C GLU A 350 -30.17 -19.45 -16.44
N ASN A 351 -29.48 -19.17 -17.54
CA ASN A 351 -29.20 -17.81 -18.04
C ASN A 351 -28.42 -16.92 -17.06
N ALA A 352 -27.43 -17.50 -16.38
CA ALA A 352 -26.49 -16.79 -15.52
C ALA A 352 -25.05 -16.98 -16.02
N THR A 353 -24.19 -15.99 -15.77
CA THR A 353 -22.75 -16.22 -15.80
C THR A 353 -22.29 -16.63 -14.39
N VAL A 354 -21.25 -17.43 -14.32
CA VAL A 354 -20.77 -18.01 -13.06
C VAL A 354 -19.27 -17.79 -12.90
N THR A 355 -18.88 -17.50 -11.69
CA THR A 355 -17.48 -17.55 -11.24
C THR A 355 -17.37 -18.44 -10.01
N VAL A 356 -16.23 -19.12 -9.87
CA VAL A 356 -15.93 -19.95 -8.72
C VAL A 356 -14.88 -19.22 -7.90
N VAL A 357 -15.18 -18.95 -6.66
CA VAL A 357 -14.27 -18.36 -5.68
C VAL A 357 -14.11 -19.30 -4.50
N ASN A 358 -13.18 -19.02 -3.60
CA ASN A 358 -12.90 -19.87 -2.44
C ASN A 358 -14.17 -20.23 -1.66
N GLY A 359 -14.59 -21.50 -1.80
CA GLY A 359 -15.72 -22.05 -1.04
C GLY A 359 -17.11 -21.73 -1.57
N MET A 360 -17.27 -21.09 -2.74
CA MET A 360 -18.60 -20.84 -3.33
C MET A 360 -18.58 -20.68 -4.84
N GLU A 361 -19.73 -20.98 -5.45
CA GLU A 361 -20.05 -20.54 -6.81
C GLU A 361 -20.91 -19.27 -6.71
N VAL A 362 -20.58 -18.28 -7.55
CA VAL A 362 -21.30 -16.99 -7.59
C VAL A 362 -21.87 -16.81 -8.98
N TYR A 363 -23.17 -16.65 -9.06
CA TYR A 363 -23.93 -16.49 -10.30
C TYR A 363 -24.44 -15.06 -10.41
N LEU A 364 -24.29 -14.48 -11.57
CA LEU A 364 -24.88 -13.20 -11.96
C LEU A 364 -25.97 -13.45 -12.99
N LEU A 365 -27.21 -13.14 -12.67
CA LEU A 365 -28.33 -13.30 -13.60
C LEU A 365 -28.24 -12.27 -14.71
N LEU A 366 -28.33 -12.74 -15.95
CA LEU A 366 -28.17 -11.90 -17.16
C LEU A 366 -29.47 -11.23 -17.59
N LYS A 367 -30.59 -11.57 -16.95
CA LYS A 367 -31.92 -11.05 -17.29
C LYS A 367 -31.90 -9.51 -17.19
N ASP A 368 -32.27 -8.87 -18.31
CA ASP A 368 -32.32 -7.41 -18.45
C ASP A 368 -30.98 -6.65 -18.33
N LEU A 369 -29.86 -7.35 -18.12
CA LEU A 369 -28.53 -6.72 -18.04
C LEU A 369 -27.89 -6.52 -19.41
N ILE A 370 -28.16 -7.41 -20.34
CA ILE A 370 -27.52 -7.48 -21.64
C ILE A 370 -28.57 -7.57 -22.72
N ASP A 371 -28.38 -6.83 -23.81
CA ASP A 371 -29.10 -7.07 -25.07
C ASP A 371 -28.49 -8.31 -25.73
N GLY A 372 -29.19 -9.44 -25.60
CA GLY A 372 -28.67 -10.74 -26.01
C GLY A 372 -28.27 -10.80 -27.51
N GLU A 373 -28.90 -10.02 -28.38
CA GLU A 373 -28.52 -9.95 -29.77
C GLU A 373 -27.23 -9.17 -30.00
N LYS A 374 -27.06 -8.04 -29.32
CA LYS A 374 -25.79 -7.27 -29.36
C LYS A 374 -24.62 -8.05 -28.80
N GLU A 375 -24.86 -8.82 -27.75
CA GLU A 375 -23.80 -9.64 -27.12
C GLU A 375 -23.40 -10.81 -28.03
N LYS A 376 -24.34 -11.47 -28.70
CA LYS A 376 -24.03 -12.47 -29.71
C LYS A 376 -23.20 -11.90 -30.85
N GLU A 377 -23.52 -10.69 -31.33
CA GLU A 377 -22.72 -10.02 -32.35
C GLU A 377 -21.32 -9.68 -31.87
N ARG A 378 -21.17 -9.24 -30.61
CA ARG A 378 -19.87 -8.94 -29.97
C ARG A 378 -19.01 -10.19 -29.92
N ILE A 379 -19.55 -11.28 -29.36
CA ILE A 379 -18.85 -12.57 -29.23
C ILE A 379 -18.47 -13.13 -30.63
N ALA A 380 -19.35 -13.00 -31.62
CA ALA A 380 -19.03 -13.42 -32.99
C ALA A 380 -17.84 -12.62 -33.57
N LYS A 381 -17.78 -11.31 -33.33
CA LYS A 381 -16.66 -10.46 -33.78
C LYS A 381 -15.36 -10.81 -33.05
N GLU A 382 -15.39 -10.98 -31.73
CA GLU A 382 -14.22 -11.39 -30.94
C GLU A 382 -13.70 -12.77 -31.38
N LYS A 383 -14.58 -13.74 -31.61
CA LYS A 383 -14.23 -15.07 -32.13
C LYS A 383 -13.46 -14.97 -33.43
N ILE A 384 -13.98 -14.20 -34.39
CA ILE A 384 -13.32 -13.99 -35.70
C ILE A 384 -11.94 -13.33 -35.51
N GLN A 385 -11.81 -12.39 -34.57
CA GLN A 385 -10.54 -11.71 -34.30
C GLN A 385 -9.52 -12.66 -33.66
N MET A 386 -9.94 -13.48 -32.68
CA MET A 386 -9.10 -14.52 -32.07
C MET A 386 -8.66 -15.58 -33.08
N GLU A 387 -9.57 -16.05 -33.95
CA GLU A 387 -9.24 -17.00 -35.02
C GLU A 387 -8.21 -16.45 -36.01
N LYS A 388 -8.30 -15.16 -36.35
CA LYS A 388 -7.28 -14.47 -37.18
C LYS A 388 -5.93 -14.38 -36.45
N GLU A 389 -5.93 -14.09 -35.13
CA GLU A 389 -4.73 -14.01 -34.36
C GLU A 389 -4.05 -15.37 -34.17
N ILE A 390 -4.84 -16.43 -33.94
CA ILE A 390 -4.35 -17.81 -33.88
C ILE A 390 -3.69 -18.17 -35.23
N SER A 391 -4.35 -17.93 -36.36
CA SER A 391 -3.80 -18.21 -37.69
C SER A 391 -2.49 -17.41 -37.94
N ARG A 392 -2.43 -16.17 -37.46
CA ARG A 392 -1.21 -15.35 -37.56
C ARG A 392 -0.05 -15.92 -36.71
N LEU A 393 -0.35 -16.40 -35.51
CA LEU A 393 0.64 -17.01 -34.62
C LEU A 393 1.10 -18.38 -35.14
N GLU A 394 0.19 -19.20 -35.62
CA GLU A 394 0.49 -20.47 -36.29
C GLU A 394 1.38 -20.26 -37.52
N GLY A 395 1.08 -19.24 -38.35
CA GLY A 395 1.90 -18.84 -39.49
C GLY A 395 3.30 -18.39 -39.08
N LYS A 396 3.45 -17.74 -37.90
CA LYS A 396 4.78 -17.41 -37.37
C LYS A 396 5.54 -18.62 -36.85
N LEU A 397 4.86 -19.54 -36.15
CA LEU A 397 5.47 -20.79 -35.65
C LEU A 397 5.88 -21.76 -36.74
N SER A 398 5.17 -21.75 -37.87
CA SER A 398 5.49 -22.60 -39.04
C SER A 398 6.63 -22.02 -39.90
N ASN A 399 7.11 -20.81 -39.62
CA ASN A 399 8.19 -20.21 -40.36
C ASN A 399 9.55 -20.70 -39.78
N GLN A 400 10.33 -21.42 -40.58
CA GLN A 400 11.62 -22.03 -40.17
C GLN A 400 12.71 -21.04 -39.73
N GLY A 401 12.39 -19.76 -39.61
CA GLY A 401 13.29 -18.67 -39.18
C GLY A 401 13.03 -18.16 -37.76
N PHE A 402 12.24 -18.88 -36.98
CA PHE A 402 11.99 -18.50 -35.57
C PHE A 402 12.82 -19.37 -34.64
#